data_29215139e4f4387371ad29eb25e1f7ff
#
_entry.id   29215139e4f4387371ad29eb25e1f7ff
#
_cell.length_a   1.000
_cell.length_b   1.000
_cell.length_c   1.000
_cell.angle_alpha   90.00
_cell.angle_beta   90.00
_cell.angle_gamma   90.00
#
_symmetry.space_group_name_H-M   'P 1'
#
loop_
_entity.id
_entity.type
_entity.pdbx_description
1 polymer ?
#
loop_
_entity_poly.entity_id
_entity_poly.type
_entity_poly.pdbx_seq_one_letter_code
_entity_poly.pdbx_strand_id
1 'polypeptide(L)'
;MALGTREVASYEFPEYTFDKILYVEKEGELSKLKAAKLAERYDMAICSGKGQPTEAVRTLFEHAEGKDFQLFVFHDADLDGYNIARVMAEETRRMPDYSVDVVDIGLTIEDAVELGLAPEPFRRKKNISWELRSRLSPMAREYLCQRDGYRGIYGQRFELNAILPDTRRIEYIERKLKENGVRDKVIPPEDALAERREKMYREKIDGWVGEIIDEVLDTGELKRKMAEEFQGHFKLEGAEPWIKAGFKRDATQSWRRALNATLDAAYRAKHRDALEAAVREYITEAAATEDEDEE
;
A
#
# COMPACT_ATOMS: atom_id res chain seq x y z
N MET A 1 7.87 8.16 -1.04
CA MET A 1 7.88 9.49 -1.68
C MET A 1 7.42 10.51 -0.64
N ALA A 2 8.09 11.61 -0.43
CA ALA A 2 7.63 12.68 0.47
C ALA A 2 6.99 13.75 -0.39
N LEU A 3 5.69 13.99 -0.21
CA LEU A 3 4.98 15.08 -0.90
C LEU A 3 5.24 16.40 -0.15
N GLY A 4 5.67 17.43 -0.88
CA GLY A 4 5.72 18.78 -0.37
C GLY A 4 4.31 19.39 -0.27
N THR A 5 4.08 20.30 0.67
CA THR A 5 2.77 20.92 0.92
C THR A 5 2.18 21.70 -0.26
N ARG A 6 2.98 22.04 -1.28
CA ARG A 6 2.55 22.79 -2.46
C ARG A 6 2.03 21.93 -3.61
N GLU A 7 2.22 20.60 -3.53
CA GLU A 7 1.93 19.67 -4.64
C GLU A 7 0.67 18.84 -4.39
N VAL A 8 0.06 18.94 -3.21
CA VAL A 8 -1.06 18.07 -2.82
C VAL A 8 -2.31 18.28 -3.67
N ALA A 9 -2.61 19.53 -4.04
CA ALA A 9 -3.80 19.86 -4.83
C ALA A 9 -3.76 19.30 -6.27
N SER A 10 -2.55 19.07 -6.81
CA SER A 10 -2.32 18.53 -8.15
C SER A 10 -1.79 17.08 -8.12
N TYR A 11 -1.80 16.43 -6.95
CA TYR A 11 -1.28 15.10 -6.81
C TYR A 11 -2.19 14.06 -7.48
N GLU A 12 -1.65 13.38 -8.48
CA GLU A 12 -2.31 12.26 -9.11
C GLU A 12 -1.93 10.97 -8.38
N PHE A 13 -2.95 10.30 -7.83
CA PHE A 13 -2.73 8.99 -7.21
C PHE A 13 -2.33 7.98 -8.28
N PRO A 14 -1.22 7.23 -8.08
CA PRO A 14 -0.81 6.23 -9.04
C PRO A 14 -1.82 5.09 -9.08
N GLU A 15 -2.32 4.79 -10.27
CA GLU A 15 -3.28 3.71 -10.47
C GLU A 15 -2.76 2.36 -9.95
N TYR A 16 -3.63 1.63 -9.30
CA TYR A 16 -3.40 0.27 -8.81
C TYR A 16 -2.13 0.11 -7.96
N THR A 17 -1.72 1.16 -7.26
CA THR A 17 -0.55 1.10 -6.36
C THR A 17 -0.97 0.98 -4.90
N PHE A 18 -1.93 1.77 -4.48
CA PHE A 18 -2.54 1.75 -3.16
C PHE A 18 -3.94 2.36 -3.23
N ASP A 19 -4.82 1.92 -2.35
CA ASP A 19 -6.20 2.39 -2.20
C ASP A 19 -6.55 2.68 -0.73
N LYS A 20 -5.53 2.79 0.11
CA LYS A 20 -5.64 3.05 1.54
C LYS A 20 -4.63 4.10 1.96
N ILE A 21 -5.02 4.96 2.91
CA ILE A 21 -4.11 5.93 3.52
C ILE A 21 -4.21 5.81 5.04
N LEU A 22 -3.06 5.71 5.71
CA LEU A 22 -2.95 5.75 7.16
C LEU A 22 -2.26 7.04 7.58
N TYR A 23 -2.98 7.89 8.31
CA TYR A 23 -2.38 9.01 9.01
C TYR A 23 -1.91 8.56 10.39
N VAL A 24 -0.67 8.93 10.74
CA VAL A 24 -0.07 8.65 12.04
C VAL A 24 0.33 9.96 12.71
N GLU A 25 -0.09 10.16 13.95
CA GLU A 25 0.19 11.39 14.70
C GLU A 25 1.68 11.66 14.82
N LYS A 26 2.47 10.65 15.23
CA LYS A 26 3.89 10.79 15.51
C LYS A 26 4.76 10.39 14.31
N GLU A 27 5.56 11.32 13.82
CA GLU A 27 6.53 11.07 12.72
C GLU A 27 7.52 9.93 13.08
N GLY A 28 7.90 9.80 14.36
CA GLY A 28 8.78 8.74 14.84
C GLY A 28 8.26 7.30 14.60
N GLU A 29 6.95 7.12 14.43
CA GLU A 29 6.37 5.82 14.12
C GLU A 29 6.60 5.42 12.66
N LEU A 30 6.77 6.37 11.73
CA LEU A 30 6.94 6.08 10.30
C LEU A 30 8.12 5.13 10.03
N SER A 31 9.23 5.29 10.73
CA SER A 31 10.41 4.42 10.57
C SER A 31 10.13 2.97 10.96
N LYS A 32 9.33 2.75 12.01
CA LYS A 32 8.93 1.43 12.51
C LYS A 32 7.93 0.75 11.58
N LEU A 33 6.91 1.50 11.13
CA LEU A 33 5.93 1.03 10.16
C LEU A 33 6.60 0.66 8.83
N LYS A 34 7.58 1.44 8.40
CA LYS A 34 8.41 1.15 7.23
C LYS A 34 9.26 -0.12 7.43
N ALA A 35 9.90 -0.27 8.59
CA ALA A 35 10.68 -1.47 8.90
C ALA A 35 9.80 -2.74 8.92
N ALA A 36 8.56 -2.63 9.40
CA ALA A 36 7.56 -3.69 9.38
C ALA A 36 6.93 -3.91 7.99
N LYS A 37 7.28 -3.08 7.00
CA LYS A 37 6.73 -3.11 5.63
C LYS A 37 5.20 -3.05 5.61
N LEU A 38 4.59 -2.27 6.51
CA LEU A 38 3.13 -2.18 6.63
C LEU A 38 2.51 -1.62 5.35
N ALA A 39 3.13 -0.60 4.75
CA ALA A 39 2.68 0.00 3.50
C ALA A 39 2.61 -1.02 2.37
N GLU A 40 3.63 -1.86 2.22
CA GLU A 40 3.71 -2.87 1.18
C GLU A 40 2.79 -4.07 1.45
N ARG A 41 2.55 -4.40 2.72
CA ARG A 41 1.68 -5.53 3.10
C ARG A 41 0.21 -5.27 2.85
N TYR A 42 -0.21 -3.99 2.93
CA TYR A 42 -1.60 -3.57 2.77
C TYR A 42 -1.86 -2.73 1.51
N ASP A 43 -0.86 -2.46 0.68
CA ASP A 43 -0.92 -1.46 -0.40
C ASP A 43 -1.52 -0.14 0.12
N MET A 44 -0.82 0.44 1.08
CA MET A 44 -1.26 1.59 1.86
C MET A 44 -0.23 2.71 1.82
N ALA A 45 -0.65 3.94 1.60
CA ALA A 45 0.20 5.11 1.85
C ALA A 45 0.18 5.46 3.33
N ILE A 46 1.33 5.81 3.90
CA ILE A 46 1.44 6.21 5.31
C ILE A 46 1.96 7.65 5.35
N CYS A 47 1.26 8.52 6.06
CA CYS A 47 1.64 9.92 6.22
C CYS A 47 1.58 10.37 7.69
N SER A 48 2.26 11.46 8.02
CA SER A 48 2.23 12.10 9.33
C SER A 48 2.28 13.62 9.20
N GLY A 49 1.54 14.32 10.04
CA GLY A 49 1.51 15.78 10.14
C GLY A 49 2.37 16.34 11.28
N LYS A 50 3.20 15.54 11.93
CA LYS A 50 4.00 15.92 13.11
C LYS A 50 3.13 16.48 14.25
N GLY A 51 2.05 15.81 14.56
CA GLY A 51 1.02 16.22 15.50
C GLY A 51 -0.29 16.55 14.78
N GLN A 52 -0.81 17.76 14.92
CA GLN A 52 -2.10 18.14 14.30
C GLN A 52 -2.04 18.05 12.76
N PRO A 53 -3.11 17.51 12.12
CA PRO A 53 -3.19 17.43 10.67
C PRO A 53 -3.10 18.82 10.03
N THR A 54 -2.25 18.94 9.03
CA THR A 54 -2.13 20.17 8.23
C THR A 54 -3.26 20.24 7.20
N GLU A 55 -3.55 21.42 6.69
CA GLU A 55 -4.49 21.62 5.58
C GLU A 55 -4.13 20.70 4.38
N ALA A 56 -2.82 20.60 4.06
CA ALA A 56 -2.36 19.74 2.97
C ALA A 56 -2.73 18.26 3.15
N VAL A 57 -2.63 17.73 4.38
CA VAL A 57 -3.03 16.33 4.67
C VAL A 57 -4.54 16.17 4.52
N ARG A 58 -5.32 17.14 4.99
CA ARG A 58 -6.78 17.11 4.86
C ARG A 58 -7.23 17.17 3.40
N THR A 59 -6.63 18.06 2.60
CA THR A 59 -6.88 18.12 1.15
C THR A 59 -6.52 16.78 0.48
N LEU A 60 -5.42 16.13 0.90
CA LEU A 60 -5.06 14.81 0.39
C LEU A 60 -6.14 13.76 0.69
N PHE A 61 -6.70 13.79 1.91
CA PHE A 61 -7.77 12.87 2.32
C PHE A 61 -9.07 13.12 1.53
N GLU A 62 -9.47 14.36 1.35
CA GLU A 62 -10.62 14.75 0.53
C GLU A 62 -10.48 14.25 -0.92
N HIS A 63 -9.32 14.43 -1.53
CA HIS A 63 -9.03 13.89 -2.87
C HIS A 63 -9.04 12.35 -2.91
N ALA A 64 -8.58 11.70 -1.85
CA ALA A 64 -8.54 10.24 -1.75
C ALA A 64 -9.95 9.65 -1.58
N GLU A 65 -10.80 10.28 -0.76
CA GLU A 65 -12.19 9.86 -0.59
C GLU A 65 -12.97 9.92 -1.91
N GLY A 66 -12.80 10.99 -2.69
CA GLY A 66 -13.39 11.12 -4.03
C GLY A 66 -12.95 10.02 -5.03
N LYS A 67 -11.95 9.21 -4.68
CA LYS A 67 -11.43 8.07 -5.43
C LYS A 67 -11.65 6.71 -4.73
N ASP A 68 -12.56 6.65 -3.77
CA ASP A 68 -12.90 5.44 -3.01
C ASP A 68 -11.73 4.82 -2.21
N PHE A 69 -10.88 5.66 -1.62
CA PHE A 69 -9.83 5.19 -0.71
C PHE A 69 -10.39 4.92 0.69
N GLN A 70 -9.84 3.90 1.37
CA GLN A 70 -10.04 3.76 2.82
C GLN A 70 -9.06 4.64 3.57
N LEU A 71 -9.58 5.45 4.48
CA LEU A 71 -8.82 6.45 5.23
C LEU A 71 -8.79 6.09 6.72
N PHE A 72 -7.58 5.91 7.27
CA PHE A 72 -7.37 5.49 8.65
C PHE A 72 -6.57 6.55 9.41
N VAL A 73 -6.89 6.73 10.71
CA VAL A 73 -6.15 7.60 11.63
C VAL A 73 -5.67 6.79 12.81
N PHE A 74 -4.39 6.97 13.15
CA PHE A 74 -3.72 6.35 14.28
C PHE A 74 -3.05 7.41 15.14
N HIS A 75 -3.40 7.45 16.45
CA HIS A 75 -3.02 8.52 17.36
C HIS A 75 -2.81 8.01 18.79
N ASP A 76 -2.24 8.86 19.68
CA ASP A 76 -2.15 8.59 21.11
C ASP A 76 -3.52 8.61 21.79
N ALA A 77 -3.69 7.88 22.89
CA ALA A 77 -4.90 7.92 23.71
C ALA A 77 -4.89 9.14 24.63
N ASP A 78 -5.00 10.32 24.03
CA ASP A 78 -5.06 11.60 24.73
C ASP A 78 -6.05 12.56 24.04
N LEU A 79 -6.28 13.73 24.64
CA LEU A 79 -7.25 14.71 24.12
C LEU A 79 -6.83 15.28 22.75
N ASP A 80 -5.55 15.35 22.45
CA ASP A 80 -5.08 15.86 21.17
C ASP A 80 -5.21 14.80 20.10
N GLY A 81 -4.96 13.52 20.39
CA GLY A 81 -5.19 12.38 19.51
C GLY A 81 -6.67 12.25 19.10
N TYR A 82 -7.58 12.21 20.04
CA TYR A 82 -9.03 12.22 19.73
C TYR A 82 -9.48 13.45 18.93
N ASN A 83 -8.84 14.62 19.17
CA ASN A 83 -9.11 15.81 18.36
C ASN A 83 -8.54 15.68 16.95
N ILE A 84 -7.42 14.99 16.75
CA ILE A 84 -6.84 14.71 15.44
C ILE A 84 -7.84 13.89 14.62
N ALA A 85 -8.35 12.77 15.15
CA ALA A 85 -9.33 11.94 14.47
C ALA A 85 -10.58 12.76 14.06
N ARG A 86 -11.09 13.59 14.99
CA ARG A 86 -12.22 14.49 14.69
C ARG A 86 -11.89 15.49 13.56
N VAL A 87 -10.74 16.17 13.65
CA VAL A 87 -10.34 17.18 12.66
C VAL A 87 -10.08 16.56 11.29
N MET A 88 -9.65 15.31 11.24
CA MET A 88 -9.46 14.59 9.99
C MET A 88 -10.78 14.22 9.31
N ALA A 89 -11.87 14.09 10.07
CA ALA A 89 -13.18 13.70 9.56
C ALA A 89 -14.11 14.89 9.26
N GLU A 90 -13.96 16.01 9.98
CA GLU A 90 -14.95 17.07 10.02
C GLU A 90 -14.44 18.45 9.60
N GLU A 91 -15.40 19.32 9.29
CA GLU A 91 -15.13 20.73 9.00
C GLU A 91 -14.40 21.43 10.16
N THR A 92 -13.63 22.42 9.82
CA THR A 92 -12.99 23.32 10.76
C THR A 92 -13.15 24.77 10.26
N ARG A 93 -12.85 25.74 11.13
CA ARG A 93 -12.83 27.15 10.74
C ARG A 93 -11.99 27.47 9.50
N ARG A 94 -10.96 26.66 9.21
CA ARG A 94 -10.06 26.85 8.07
C ARG A 94 -10.51 26.12 6.83
N MET A 95 -11.28 25.05 6.99
CA MET A 95 -11.83 24.24 5.92
C MET A 95 -13.33 24.03 6.21
N PRO A 96 -14.18 25.04 5.92
CA PRO A 96 -15.62 24.87 5.96
C PRO A 96 -16.03 23.88 4.86
N ASP A 97 -17.15 23.22 5.05
CA ASP A 97 -17.71 22.20 4.13
C ASP A 97 -16.86 20.92 3.95
N TYR A 98 -15.74 20.79 4.69
CA TYR A 98 -14.94 19.57 4.69
C TYR A 98 -15.63 18.45 5.47
N SER A 99 -15.86 17.32 4.80
CA SER A 99 -16.35 16.09 5.43
C SER A 99 -15.73 14.91 4.71
N VAL A 100 -15.06 14.02 5.45
CA VAL A 100 -14.36 12.84 4.92
C VAL A 100 -14.64 11.67 5.85
N ASP A 101 -14.99 10.52 5.30
CA ASP A 101 -15.17 9.30 6.06
C ASP A 101 -13.82 8.72 6.49
N VAL A 102 -13.52 8.84 7.78
CA VAL A 102 -12.25 8.44 8.37
C VAL A 102 -12.48 7.39 9.46
N VAL A 103 -11.78 6.30 9.36
CA VAL A 103 -11.79 5.23 10.37
C VAL A 103 -10.72 5.52 11.42
N ASP A 104 -11.18 5.84 12.64
CA ASP A 104 -10.30 5.97 13.80
C ASP A 104 -9.93 4.58 14.33
N ILE A 105 -8.65 4.22 14.20
CA ILE A 105 -8.11 2.95 14.70
C ILE A 105 -7.36 3.07 16.03
N GLY A 106 -7.49 4.22 16.68
CA GLY A 106 -6.95 4.48 18.01
C GLY A 106 -5.50 5.02 17.99
N LEU A 107 -4.79 4.93 19.10
CA LEU A 107 -5.04 4.19 20.35
C LEU A 107 -6.25 4.80 21.10
N THR A 108 -7.20 3.96 21.49
CA THR A 108 -8.28 4.40 22.39
C THR A 108 -7.90 4.17 23.86
N ILE A 109 -8.60 4.82 24.80
CA ILE A 109 -8.43 4.56 26.24
C ILE A 109 -8.77 3.10 26.56
N GLU A 110 -9.83 2.59 25.97
CA GLU A 110 -10.27 1.20 26.11
C GLU A 110 -9.19 0.21 25.70
N ASP A 111 -8.62 0.40 24.53
CA ASP A 111 -7.52 -0.44 24.04
C ASP A 111 -6.28 -0.34 24.95
N ALA A 112 -5.95 0.85 25.43
CA ALA A 112 -4.80 1.06 26.31
C ALA A 112 -4.96 0.32 27.64
N VAL A 113 -6.17 0.34 28.20
CA VAL A 113 -6.51 -0.39 29.44
C VAL A 113 -6.49 -1.90 29.19
N GLU A 114 -7.07 -2.38 28.09
CA GLU A 114 -7.04 -3.80 27.68
C GLU A 114 -5.60 -4.31 27.48
N LEU A 115 -4.75 -3.49 26.88
CA LEU A 115 -3.33 -3.80 26.67
C LEU A 115 -2.50 -3.74 27.97
N GLY A 116 -3.08 -3.27 29.07
CA GLY A 116 -2.42 -3.13 30.37
C GLY A 116 -1.33 -2.06 30.37
N LEU A 117 -1.49 -1.00 29.56
CA LEU A 117 -0.52 0.10 29.50
C LEU A 117 -0.54 0.93 30.79
N ALA A 118 0.62 1.49 31.15
CA ALA A 118 0.71 2.41 32.27
C ALA A 118 0.24 3.80 31.85
N PRO A 119 -0.71 4.41 32.57
CA PRO A 119 -1.17 5.76 32.27
C PRO A 119 -0.14 6.82 32.71
N GLU A 120 -0.10 7.92 31.95
CA GLU A 120 0.68 9.10 32.28
C GLU A 120 -0.21 10.25 32.74
N PRO A 121 0.05 10.91 33.89
CA PRO A 121 -0.72 12.05 34.31
C PRO A 121 -0.44 13.26 33.42
N PHE A 122 -1.48 14.01 33.05
CA PHE A 122 -1.32 15.25 32.28
C PHE A 122 -2.18 16.38 32.86
N ARG A 123 -1.82 17.60 32.48
CA ARG A 123 -2.57 18.80 32.77
C ARG A 123 -2.66 19.68 31.52
N ARG A 124 -3.90 20.10 31.18
CA ARG A 124 -4.18 21.05 30.11
C ARG A 124 -4.80 22.32 30.67
N LYS A 125 -4.23 23.47 30.32
CA LYS A 125 -4.72 24.78 30.82
C LYS A 125 -6.07 25.20 30.21
N LYS A 126 -6.38 24.72 29.00
CA LYS A 126 -7.60 25.05 28.28
C LYS A 126 -8.58 23.88 28.35
N ASN A 127 -9.86 24.18 28.49
CA ASN A 127 -10.92 23.19 28.34
C ASN A 127 -10.99 22.70 26.88
N ILE A 128 -11.55 21.51 26.70
CA ILE A 128 -11.87 20.97 25.37
C ILE A 128 -13.21 21.55 24.90
N SER A 129 -13.41 21.52 23.58
CA SER A 129 -14.69 21.90 23.00
C SER A 129 -15.78 20.89 23.35
N TRP A 130 -17.04 21.32 23.26
CA TRP A 130 -18.18 20.42 23.50
C TRP A 130 -18.23 19.30 22.45
N GLU A 131 -17.88 19.61 21.20
CA GLU A 131 -17.82 18.66 20.09
C GLU A 131 -16.84 17.50 20.39
N LEU A 132 -15.63 17.82 20.84
CA LEU A 132 -14.68 16.79 21.23
C LEU A 132 -15.19 15.99 22.43
N ARG A 133 -15.71 16.67 23.43
CA ARG A 133 -16.21 16.02 24.65
C ARG A 133 -17.36 15.04 24.38
N SER A 134 -18.27 15.39 23.46
CA SER A 134 -19.41 14.54 23.11
C SER A 134 -19.02 13.23 22.44
N ARG A 135 -17.84 13.19 21.80
CA ARG A 135 -17.30 12.01 21.12
C ARG A 135 -16.51 11.07 22.02
N LEU A 136 -16.00 11.58 23.14
CA LEU A 136 -15.31 10.72 24.10
C LEU A 136 -16.28 9.68 24.68
N SER A 137 -15.85 8.43 24.74
CA SER A 137 -16.55 7.38 25.44
C SER A 137 -16.67 7.67 26.94
N PRO A 138 -17.53 6.99 27.69
CA PRO A 138 -17.57 7.12 29.15
C PRO A 138 -16.21 6.88 29.81
N MET A 139 -15.48 5.83 29.40
CA MET A 139 -14.15 5.51 29.91
C MET A 139 -13.12 6.58 29.51
N ALA A 140 -13.10 7.03 28.26
CA ALA A 140 -12.22 8.11 27.85
C ALA A 140 -12.46 9.42 28.62
N ARG A 141 -13.71 9.75 28.94
CA ARG A 141 -14.01 10.90 29.82
C ARG A 141 -13.52 10.71 31.25
N GLU A 142 -13.66 9.52 31.80
CA GLU A 142 -13.19 9.20 33.16
C GLU A 142 -11.67 9.36 33.26
N TYR A 143 -10.91 8.87 32.27
CA TYR A 143 -9.46 8.99 32.28
C TYR A 143 -8.98 10.39 31.91
N LEU A 144 -9.48 10.97 30.82
CA LEU A 144 -8.97 12.21 30.26
C LEU A 144 -9.53 13.48 30.91
N CYS A 145 -10.67 13.40 31.60
CA CYS A 145 -11.37 14.55 32.19
C CYS A 145 -11.64 14.38 33.68
N GLN A 146 -10.69 13.83 34.46
CA GLN A 146 -10.85 13.56 35.90
C GLN A 146 -11.18 14.81 36.72
N ARG A 147 -10.59 15.94 36.35
CA ARG A 147 -10.98 17.26 36.87
C ARG A 147 -11.14 18.22 35.72
N ASP A 148 -12.34 18.66 35.53
CA ASP A 148 -12.76 19.63 34.54
C ASP A 148 -13.32 20.85 35.26
N GLY A 149 -12.74 22.01 35.02
CA GLY A 149 -13.19 23.21 35.69
C GLY A 149 -12.42 24.46 35.27
N TYR A 150 -12.66 25.56 36.01
CA TYR A 150 -12.19 26.90 35.71
C TYR A 150 -10.66 27.02 35.47
N ARG A 151 -9.87 26.06 35.93
CA ARG A 151 -8.39 26.06 35.84
C ARG A 151 -7.84 25.03 34.82
N GLY A 152 -8.69 24.48 33.96
CA GLY A 152 -8.31 23.50 32.95
C GLY A 152 -8.64 22.05 33.34
N ILE A 153 -8.08 21.11 32.59
CA ILE A 153 -8.37 19.68 32.67
C ILE A 153 -7.17 18.94 33.28
N TYR A 154 -7.43 18.00 34.15
CA TYR A 154 -6.48 17.00 34.63
C TYR A 154 -6.99 15.63 34.23
N GLY A 155 -6.07 14.73 33.91
CA GLY A 155 -6.40 13.36 33.59
C GLY A 155 -5.18 12.47 33.46
N GLN A 156 -5.42 11.30 32.92
CA GLN A 156 -4.43 10.30 32.59
C GLN A 156 -4.56 9.97 31.11
N ARG A 157 -3.44 9.89 30.41
CA ARG A 157 -3.34 9.57 29.00
C ARG A 157 -2.47 8.34 28.80
N PHE A 158 -2.50 7.79 27.59
CA PHE A 158 -1.61 6.71 27.20
C PHE A 158 -0.97 7.06 25.85
N GLU A 159 0.30 6.79 25.77
CA GLU A 159 1.08 7.04 24.54
C GLU A 159 1.28 5.75 23.75
N LEU A 160 1.29 5.85 22.41
CA LEU A 160 1.54 4.73 21.51
C LEU A 160 2.88 4.02 21.77
N ASN A 161 3.91 4.79 22.15
CA ASN A 161 5.23 4.26 22.48
C ASN A 161 5.27 3.39 23.74
N ALA A 162 4.21 3.40 24.56
CA ALA A 162 4.05 2.49 25.70
C ALA A 162 3.69 1.04 25.25
N ILE A 163 3.23 0.85 24.01
CA ILE A 163 3.02 -0.49 23.46
C ILE A 163 4.37 -1.09 23.07
N LEU A 164 4.96 -1.86 23.95
CA LEU A 164 6.27 -2.49 23.75
C LEU A 164 6.13 -4.02 23.74
N PRO A 165 7.00 -4.73 22.97
CA PRO A 165 7.96 -4.19 21.99
C PRO A 165 7.26 -3.64 20.74
N ASP A 166 8.02 -3.04 19.81
CA ASP A 166 7.47 -2.47 18.57
C ASP A 166 6.66 -3.49 17.74
N THR A 167 7.01 -4.78 17.79
CA THR A 167 6.24 -5.86 17.14
C THR A 167 4.81 -5.92 17.66
N ARG A 168 4.60 -5.81 18.98
CA ARG A 168 3.24 -5.79 19.59
C ARG A 168 2.44 -4.58 19.10
N ARG A 169 3.09 -3.44 18.87
CA ARG A 169 2.43 -2.26 18.30
C ARG A 169 2.00 -2.48 16.86
N ILE A 170 2.85 -3.11 16.05
CA ILE A 170 2.47 -3.47 14.68
C ILE A 170 1.30 -4.46 14.68
N GLU A 171 1.34 -5.50 15.52
CA GLU A 171 0.23 -6.46 15.69
C GLU A 171 -1.07 -5.76 16.10
N TYR A 172 -0.99 -4.78 17.00
CA TYR A 172 -2.14 -3.96 17.39
C TYR A 172 -2.73 -3.21 16.19
N ILE A 173 -1.90 -2.50 15.41
CA ILE A 173 -2.35 -1.77 14.22
C ILE A 173 -3.00 -2.73 13.21
N GLU A 174 -2.38 -3.87 12.94
CA GLU A 174 -2.92 -4.87 12.01
C GLU A 174 -4.24 -5.47 12.49
N ARG A 175 -4.37 -5.72 13.79
CA ARG A 175 -5.63 -6.16 14.40
C ARG A 175 -6.71 -5.10 14.18
N LYS A 176 -6.43 -3.84 14.48
CA LYS A 176 -7.38 -2.72 14.33
C LYS A 176 -7.77 -2.49 12.86
N LEU A 177 -6.83 -2.59 11.94
CA LEU A 177 -7.12 -2.52 10.50
C LEU A 177 -8.10 -3.63 10.08
N LYS A 178 -7.88 -4.86 10.52
CA LYS A 178 -8.75 -6.01 10.22
C LYS A 178 -10.14 -5.88 10.84
N GLU A 179 -10.21 -5.48 12.12
CA GLU A 179 -11.46 -5.23 12.84
C GLU A 179 -12.32 -4.17 12.14
N ASN A 180 -11.69 -3.19 11.51
CA ASN A 180 -12.34 -2.12 10.76
C ASN A 180 -12.45 -2.39 9.25
N GLY A 181 -12.34 -3.65 8.83
CA GLY A 181 -12.63 -4.04 7.46
C GLY A 181 -11.63 -3.50 6.44
N VAL A 182 -10.35 -3.48 6.77
CA VAL A 182 -9.31 -3.11 5.79
C VAL A 182 -9.43 -3.99 4.55
N ARG A 183 -9.45 -3.38 3.37
CA ARG A 183 -9.51 -4.10 2.09
C ARG A 183 -8.25 -4.94 1.88
N ASP A 184 -8.39 -5.99 1.08
CA ASP A 184 -7.26 -6.76 0.57
C ASP A 184 -6.28 -5.89 -0.24
N LYS A 185 -5.18 -6.46 -0.63
CA LYS A 185 -4.21 -5.81 -1.51
C LYS A 185 -4.82 -5.50 -2.87
N VAL A 186 -4.36 -4.39 -3.46
CA VAL A 186 -4.84 -3.92 -4.75
C VAL A 186 -4.50 -4.93 -5.85
N ILE A 187 -5.53 -5.38 -6.55
CA ILE A 187 -5.41 -6.14 -7.79
C ILE A 187 -6.16 -5.35 -8.86
N PRO A 188 -5.47 -4.93 -9.93
CA PRO A 188 -6.14 -4.24 -11.03
C PRO A 188 -7.24 -5.12 -11.66
N PRO A 189 -8.27 -4.54 -12.28
CA PRO A 189 -9.27 -5.28 -13.03
C PRO A 189 -8.65 -6.01 -14.23
N GLU A 190 -9.32 -7.06 -14.71
CA GLU A 190 -8.73 -7.97 -15.70
C GLU A 190 -8.37 -7.29 -17.04
N ASP A 191 -9.11 -6.26 -17.44
CA ASP A 191 -8.81 -5.44 -18.63
C ASP A 191 -7.47 -4.70 -18.50
N ALA A 192 -7.23 -4.04 -17.36
CA ALA A 192 -5.95 -3.39 -17.07
C ALA A 192 -4.81 -4.41 -16.89
N LEU A 193 -5.11 -5.60 -16.34
CA LEU A 193 -4.15 -6.68 -16.22
C LEU A 193 -3.82 -7.30 -17.59
N ALA A 194 -4.78 -7.41 -18.51
CA ALA A 194 -4.58 -8.01 -19.82
C ALA A 194 -3.52 -7.26 -20.63
N GLU A 195 -3.62 -5.93 -20.73
CA GLU A 195 -2.62 -5.10 -21.42
C GLU A 195 -1.23 -5.24 -20.80
N ARG A 196 -1.16 -5.12 -19.46
CA ARG A 196 0.12 -5.22 -18.75
C ARG A 196 0.73 -6.62 -18.82
N ARG A 197 -0.12 -7.66 -18.72
CA ARG A 197 0.29 -9.05 -18.87
C ARG A 197 0.90 -9.29 -20.26
N GLU A 198 0.22 -8.85 -21.31
CA GLU A 198 0.70 -9.02 -22.67
C GLU A 198 2.03 -8.31 -22.90
N LYS A 199 2.16 -7.05 -22.44
CA LYS A 199 3.43 -6.33 -22.51
C LYS A 199 4.56 -7.06 -21.78
N MET A 200 4.32 -7.49 -20.53
CA MET A 200 5.33 -8.23 -19.76
C MET A 200 5.68 -9.57 -20.41
N TYR A 201 4.70 -10.23 -21.02
CA TYR A 201 4.90 -11.48 -21.71
C TYR A 201 5.77 -11.30 -22.95
N ARG A 202 5.50 -10.29 -23.76
CA ARG A 202 6.35 -9.94 -24.92
C ARG A 202 7.77 -9.66 -24.48
N GLU A 203 7.97 -8.79 -23.48
CA GLU A 203 9.30 -8.49 -22.92
C GLU A 203 10.03 -9.77 -22.45
N LYS A 204 9.29 -10.76 -21.90
CA LYS A 204 9.86 -12.04 -21.46
C LYS A 204 10.22 -12.95 -22.64
N ILE A 205 9.34 -13.08 -23.63
CA ILE A 205 9.61 -13.88 -24.83
C ILE A 205 10.85 -13.33 -25.57
N ASP A 206 10.93 -12.00 -25.76
CA ASP A 206 12.10 -11.37 -26.37
C ASP A 206 13.39 -11.72 -25.61
N GLY A 207 13.35 -11.67 -24.28
CA GLY A 207 14.48 -12.04 -23.43
C GLY A 207 14.86 -13.53 -23.55
N TRP A 208 13.87 -14.43 -23.49
CA TRP A 208 14.12 -15.88 -23.56
C TRP A 208 14.60 -16.32 -24.95
N VAL A 209 14.01 -15.76 -26.02
CA VAL A 209 14.47 -15.98 -27.39
C VAL A 209 15.91 -15.46 -27.54
N GLY A 210 16.20 -14.27 -27.00
CA GLY A 210 17.55 -13.72 -26.99
C GLY A 210 18.56 -14.61 -26.28
N GLU A 211 18.23 -15.13 -25.07
CA GLU A 211 19.09 -16.06 -24.33
C GLU A 211 19.36 -17.35 -25.12
N ILE A 212 18.33 -17.95 -25.76
CA ILE A 212 18.44 -19.18 -26.52
C ILE A 212 19.29 -18.93 -27.78
N ILE A 213 19.06 -17.83 -28.48
CA ILE A 213 19.84 -17.48 -29.68
C ILE A 213 21.29 -17.16 -29.35
N ASP A 214 21.58 -16.49 -28.21
CA ASP A 214 22.96 -16.25 -27.77
C ASP A 214 23.70 -17.54 -27.38
N GLU A 215 22.98 -18.58 -26.96
CA GLU A 215 23.55 -19.92 -26.76
C GLU A 215 23.84 -20.66 -28.07
N VAL A 216 23.14 -20.31 -29.16
CA VAL A 216 23.19 -21.06 -30.44
C VAL A 216 23.83 -20.27 -31.58
N LEU A 217 23.63 -18.95 -31.64
CA LEU A 217 24.09 -18.07 -32.72
C LEU A 217 24.41 -16.64 -32.25
N ASP A 218 25.44 -16.04 -32.79
CA ASP A 218 25.89 -14.68 -32.48
C ASP A 218 25.38 -13.62 -33.49
N THR A 219 24.05 -13.57 -33.74
CA THR A 219 23.49 -12.61 -34.72
C THR A 219 22.24 -11.87 -34.21
N GLY A 220 22.31 -10.52 -34.10
CA GLY A 220 21.25 -9.66 -33.55
C GLY A 220 19.96 -9.54 -34.38
N GLU A 221 19.99 -9.73 -35.69
CA GLU A 221 18.82 -9.60 -36.57
C GLU A 221 17.91 -10.83 -36.52
N LEU A 222 18.48 -12.02 -36.43
CA LEU A 222 17.76 -13.27 -36.29
C LEU A 222 16.98 -13.31 -34.96
N LYS A 223 17.58 -12.82 -33.89
CA LYS A 223 16.91 -12.68 -32.55
C LYS A 223 15.59 -11.93 -32.66
N ARG A 224 15.58 -10.79 -33.34
CA ARG A 224 14.39 -9.94 -33.43
C ARG A 224 13.29 -10.63 -34.26
N LYS A 225 13.62 -11.24 -35.39
CA LYS A 225 12.62 -11.94 -36.23
C LYS A 225 11.99 -13.11 -35.50
N MET A 226 12.78 -13.91 -34.80
CA MET A 226 12.29 -15.06 -34.05
C MET A 226 11.45 -14.64 -32.85
N ALA A 227 11.83 -13.57 -32.13
CA ALA A 227 11.05 -13.06 -31.02
C ALA A 227 9.65 -12.58 -31.45
N GLU A 228 9.57 -11.88 -32.60
CA GLU A 228 8.32 -11.43 -33.20
C GLU A 228 7.41 -12.62 -33.60
N GLU A 229 7.98 -13.65 -34.20
CA GLU A 229 7.25 -14.84 -34.66
C GLU A 229 6.69 -15.65 -33.48
N PHE A 230 7.48 -15.87 -32.43
CA PHE A 230 7.05 -16.69 -31.30
C PHE A 230 6.13 -15.98 -30.29
N GLN A 231 6.05 -14.65 -30.28
CA GLN A 231 5.15 -13.88 -29.40
C GLN A 231 3.67 -14.28 -29.53
N GLY A 232 3.24 -14.74 -30.70
CA GLY A 232 1.86 -15.16 -30.97
C GLY A 232 1.51 -16.59 -30.55
N HIS A 233 2.50 -17.44 -30.26
CA HIS A 233 2.29 -18.88 -30.03
C HIS A 233 1.85 -19.24 -28.62
N PHE A 234 2.08 -18.37 -27.62
CA PHE A 234 1.81 -18.67 -26.22
C PHE A 234 0.63 -17.87 -25.68
N LYS A 235 -0.45 -18.56 -25.30
CA LYS A 235 -1.62 -17.95 -24.66
C LYS A 235 -1.45 -17.97 -23.15
N LEU A 236 -1.71 -16.84 -22.50
CA LEU A 236 -1.72 -16.71 -21.04
C LEU A 236 -3.14 -16.89 -20.48
N GLU A 237 -3.25 -17.64 -19.39
CA GLU A 237 -4.46 -17.71 -18.57
C GLU A 237 -4.59 -16.44 -17.70
N GLY A 238 -5.74 -16.27 -17.01
CA GLY A 238 -5.98 -15.10 -16.15
C GLY A 238 -4.86 -14.84 -15.13
N ALA A 239 -4.55 -13.56 -14.88
CA ALA A 239 -3.41 -13.17 -14.06
C ALA A 239 -3.70 -13.16 -12.54
N GLU A 240 -4.97 -12.95 -12.15
CA GLU A 240 -5.36 -12.80 -10.75
C GLU A 240 -4.97 -13.99 -9.84
N PRO A 241 -5.20 -15.27 -10.22
CA PRO A 241 -4.78 -16.41 -9.40
C PRO A 241 -3.28 -16.43 -9.12
N TRP A 242 -2.47 -15.98 -10.07
CA TRP A 242 -1.00 -15.96 -9.92
C TRP A 242 -0.54 -14.86 -8.99
N ILE A 243 -1.15 -13.68 -9.09
CA ILE A 243 -0.90 -12.57 -8.17
C ILE A 243 -1.24 -13.00 -6.74
N LYS A 244 -2.40 -13.61 -6.53
CA LYS A 244 -2.81 -14.14 -5.22
C LYS A 244 -1.84 -15.20 -4.69
N ALA A 245 -1.35 -16.10 -5.53
CA ALA A 245 -0.34 -17.08 -5.15
C ALA A 245 1.00 -16.41 -4.78
N GLY A 246 1.38 -15.35 -5.47
CA GLY A 246 2.54 -14.53 -5.14
C GLY A 246 2.41 -13.89 -3.76
N PHE A 247 1.27 -13.28 -3.46
CA PHE A 247 1.01 -12.67 -2.15
C PHE A 247 1.00 -13.67 -0.98
N LYS A 248 0.57 -14.92 -1.22
CA LYS A 248 0.67 -15.98 -0.22
C LYS A 248 2.13 -16.35 0.11
N ARG A 249 3.03 -16.26 -0.87
CA ARG A 249 4.47 -16.52 -0.67
C ARG A 249 5.20 -15.36 0.00
N ASP A 250 4.89 -14.15 -0.41
CA ASP A 250 5.46 -12.91 0.15
C ASP A 250 4.41 -11.79 0.10
N ALA A 251 3.80 -11.49 1.24
CA ALA A 251 2.79 -10.44 1.37
C ALA A 251 3.35 -9.01 1.19
N THR A 252 4.66 -8.84 1.16
CA THR A 252 5.29 -7.51 1.00
C THR A 252 5.49 -7.12 -0.46
N GLN A 253 5.34 -8.05 -1.40
CA GLN A 253 5.53 -7.76 -2.83
C GLN A 253 4.32 -7.07 -3.44
N SER A 254 4.58 -6.21 -4.42
CA SER A 254 3.52 -5.61 -5.25
C SER A 254 2.93 -6.65 -6.22
N TRP A 255 1.72 -6.38 -6.73
CA TRP A 255 1.09 -7.24 -7.73
C TRP A 255 1.97 -7.40 -9.00
N ARG A 256 2.68 -6.32 -9.41
CA ARG A 256 3.60 -6.37 -10.55
C ARG A 256 4.73 -7.37 -10.32
N ARG A 257 5.29 -7.36 -9.10
CA ARG A 257 6.38 -8.29 -8.74
C ARG A 257 5.87 -9.73 -8.62
N ALA A 258 4.68 -9.92 -8.04
CA ALA A 258 4.04 -11.22 -7.94
C ALA A 258 3.75 -11.83 -9.32
N LEU A 259 3.20 -11.04 -10.25
CA LEU A 259 2.94 -11.46 -11.62
C LEU A 259 4.23 -11.82 -12.35
N ASN A 260 5.25 -10.94 -12.30
CA ASN A 260 6.52 -11.19 -12.97
C ASN A 260 7.22 -12.46 -12.47
N ALA A 261 7.28 -12.67 -11.16
CA ALA A 261 7.89 -13.87 -10.56
C ALA A 261 7.14 -15.15 -10.95
N THR A 262 5.83 -15.08 -11.14
CA THR A 262 5.02 -16.22 -11.55
C THR A 262 5.20 -16.53 -13.03
N LEU A 263 5.30 -15.51 -13.88
CA LEU A 263 5.66 -15.69 -15.30
C LEU A 263 7.01 -16.40 -15.43
N ASP A 264 8.04 -15.94 -14.70
CA ASP A 264 9.35 -16.59 -14.71
C ASP A 264 9.29 -18.05 -14.25
N ALA A 265 8.64 -18.32 -13.15
CA ALA A 265 8.64 -19.68 -12.56
C ALA A 265 7.75 -20.68 -13.31
N ALA A 266 6.56 -20.24 -13.75
CA ALA A 266 5.56 -21.13 -14.32
C ALA A 266 5.67 -21.27 -15.85
N TYR A 267 6.01 -20.19 -16.55
CA TYR A 267 6.02 -20.18 -18.02
C TYR A 267 7.38 -20.44 -18.61
N ARG A 268 8.46 -19.91 -18.05
CA ARG A 268 9.81 -20.23 -18.53
C ARG A 268 10.07 -21.72 -18.46
N ALA A 269 9.80 -22.35 -17.31
CA ALA A 269 9.98 -23.79 -17.14
C ALA A 269 9.08 -24.60 -18.08
N LYS A 270 7.82 -24.17 -18.29
CA LYS A 270 6.86 -24.89 -19.13
C LYS A 270 7.16 -24.81 -20.62
N HIS A 271 7.71 -23.68 -21.07
CA HIS A 271 7.86 -23.39 -22.51
C HIS A 271 9.30 -23.41 -22.99
N ARG A 272 10.29 -23.55 -22.10
CA ARG A 272 11.71 -23.52 -22.49
C ARG A 272 12.04 -24.55 -23.56
N ASP A 273 11.67 -25.80 -23.35
CA ASP A 273 11.98 -26.90 -24.26
C ASP A 273 11.28 -26.70 -25.63
N ALA A 274 10.05 -26.21 -25.62
CA ALA A 274 9.30 -25.92 -26.85
C ALA A 274 9.92 -24.75 -27.62
N LEU A 275 10.35 -23.69 -26.94
CA LEU A 275 11.04 -22.56 -27.53
C LEU A 275 12.40 -22.98 -28.10
N GLU A 276 13.17 -23.80 -27.38
CA GLU A 276 14.48 -24.29 -27.86
C GLU A 276 14.30 -25.16 -29.09
N ALA A 277 13.30 -26.04 -29.12
CA ALA A 277 13.02 -26.88 -30.31
C ALA A 277 12.65 -26.03 -31.55
N ALA A 278 11.73 -25.05 -31.35
CA ALA A 278 11.28 -24.16 -32.41
C ALA A 278 12.43 -23.28 -32.94
N VAL A 279 13.31 -22.76 -32.06
CA VAL A 279 14.51 -22.01 -32.45
C VAL A 279 15.45 -22.87 -33.31
N ARG A 280 15.68 -24.13 -32.89
CA ARG A 280 16.54 -25.04 -33.68
C ARG A 280 15.96 -25.38 -35.06
N GLU A 281 14.65 -25.62 -35.12
CA GLU A 281 13.94 -25.86 -36.39
C GLU A 281 14.08 -24.66 -37.36
N TYR A 282 13.79 -23.45 -36.86
CA TYR A 282 13.89 -22.21 -37.63
C TYR A 282 15.32 -21.96 -38.18
N ILE A 283 16.34 -22.22 -37.35
CA ILE A 283 17.75 -22.09 -37.79
C ILE A 283 18.08 -23.07 -38.91
N THR A 284 17.56 -24.31 -38.78
CA THR A 284 17.79 -25.35 -39.78
C THR A 284 17.10 -24.99 -41.11
N GLU A 285 15.88 -24.45 -41.08
CA GLU A 285 15.16 -24.01 -42.26
C GLU A 285 15.81 -22.80 -42.92
N ALA A 286 16.24 -21.79 -42.12
CA ALA A 286 16.93 -20.62 -42.63
C ALA A 286 18.27 -20.97 -43.32
N ALA A 287 19.02 -21.91 -42.75
CA ALA A 287 20.25 -22.41 -43.38
C ALA A 287 20.01 -23.18 -44.70
N ALA A 288 18.88 -23.89 -44.79
CA ALA A 288 18.53 -24.61 -46.02
C ALA A 288 18.08 -23.70 -47.16
N THR A 289 17.49 -22.54 -46.87
CA THR A 289 17.08 -21.55 -47.90
C THR A 289 18.25 -20.73 -48.44
N GLU A 290 19.31 -20.52 -47.66
CA GLU A 290 20.54 -19.84 -48.16
C GLU A 290 21.32 -20.71 -49.16
N ASP A 291 21.29 -22.03 -49.00
CA ASP A 291 21.96 -22.98 -49.94
C ASP A 291 21.21 -23.08 -51.28
N GLU A 292 19.89 -22.80 -51.33
CA GLU A 292 19.10 -22.81 -52.60
C GLU A 292 19.25 -21.53 -53.43
N ASP A 293 19.62 -20.40 -52.82
CA ASP A 293 19.79 -19.12 -53.50
C ASP A 293 21.23 -18.94 -54.07
N GLU A 294 22.18 -19.85 -53.77
CA GLU A 294 23.56 -19.86 -54.30
C GLU A 294 23.77 -20.84 -55.48
N GLU A 295 22.76 -21.63 -55.90
CA GLU A 295 22.81 -22.42 -57.15
C GLU A 295 22.06 -21.71 -58.31
#